data_ba35c16b73bcfdf4bb3dd032e8455a4f
#
_entry.id   ba35c16b73bcfdf4bb3dd032e8455a4f
#
_cell.length_a   1.000
_cell.length_b   1.000
_cell.length_c   1.000
_cell.angle_alpha   90.00
_cell.angle_beta   90.00
_cell.angle_gamma   90.00
#
_symmetry.space_group_name_H-M   'P 1'
#
loop_
_entity.id
_entity.type
_entity.pdbx_description
1 polymer ?
#
loop_
_entity_poly.entity_id
_entity_poly.type
_entity_poly.pdbx_seq_one_letter_code
_entity_poly.pdbx_strand_id
1 'polypeptide(L)'
;MPVKNNARKKMTRSEQRDLDTRIEFMEGLVRRDPDYVDALQLLGDHYTQRGRYVEGLKVDERLVRLEPHNAVVFYNLACSYSLTDQFDRAALALERALQLGYRDFHWLAKDPDLKKFRRQPAYERIKARIRRLKIKIG
;
A
#
# COMPACT_ATOMS: atom_id res chain seq x y z
N MET A 1 -11.13 -6.82 -0.73
CA MET A 1 -10.17 -6.39 -1.74
C MET A 1 -8.81 -7.01 -1.49
N PRO A 2 -8.19 -7.50 -2.51
CA PRO A 2 -6.88 -8.08 -2.32
C PRO A 2 -5.86 -7.01 -1.96
N VAL A 3 -5.02 -7.33 -1.05
CA VAL A 3 -3.85 -6.51 -0.77
C VAL A 3 -2.83 -6.70 -1.88
N LYS A 4 -1.81 -5.89 -1.89
CA LYS A 4 -0.72 -6.01 -2.84
C LYS A 4 -0.09 -7.39 -2.74
N ASN A 5 0.37 -7.89 -3.86
CA ASN A 5 0.98 -9.21 -3.93
C ASN A 5 2.13 -9.33 -2.93
N ASN A 6 2.10 -10.40 -2.14
CA ASN A 6 3.05 -10.62 -1.07
C ASN A 6 4.32 -11.36 -1.48
N ALA A 7 4.30 -12.02 -2.62
CA ALA A 7 5.43 -12.85 -3.04
C ALA A 7 6.25 -12.09 -4.06
N ARG A 8 7.21 -11.31 -3.59
CA ARG A 8 8.08 -10.57 -4.48
C ARG A 8 9.17 -11.46 -5.00
N LYS A 9 8.81 -12.33 -5.91
CA LYS A 9 9.79 -13.13 -6.62
C LYS A 9 10.53 -12.24 -7.62
N LYS A 10 11.78 -12.58 -7.87
CA LYS A 10 12.55 -11.93 -8.92
C LYS A 10 11.87 -12.20 -10.25
N MET A 11 11.50 -11.16 -10.97
CA MET A 11 10.84 -11.27 -12.27
C MET A 11 11.85 -11.53 -13.37
N THR A 12 11.43 -12.32 -14.36
CA THR A 12 12.18 -12.49 -15.59
C THR A 12 12.11 -11.21 -16.43
N ARG A 13 12.98 -11.09 -17.43
CA ARG A 13 12.93 -9.96 -18.37
C ARG A 13 11.60 -9.90 -19.11
N SER A 14 11.05 -11.06 -19.48
CA SER A 14 9.75 -11.13 -20.15
C SER A 14 8.65 -10.60 -19.26
N GLU A 15 8.63 -11.05 -18.00
CA GLU A 15 7.65 -10.57 -17.03
C GLU A 15 7.76 -9.07 -16.78
N GLN A 16 8.98 -8.55 -16.71
CA GLN A 16 9.22 -7.11 -16.55
C GLN A 16 8.67 -6.33 -17.75
N ARG A 17 8.92 -6.80 -18.98
CA ARG A 17 8.40 -6.15 -20.18
C ARG A 17 6.87 -6.15 -20.20
N ASP A 18 6.27 -7.28 -19.84
CA ASP A 18 4.80 -7.39 -19.80
C ASP A 18 4.22 -6.41 -18.78
N LEU A 19 4.86 -6.30 -17.63
CA LEU A 19 4.44 -5.36 -16.60
C LEU A 19 4.62 -3.92 -17.06
N ASP A 20 5.72 -3.59 -17.70
CA ASP A 20 5.96 -2.25 -18.24
C ASP A 20 4.90 -1.87 -19.29
N THR A 21 4.48 -2.83 -20.11
CA THR A 21 3.41 -2.61 -21.09
C THR A 21 2.08 -2.30 -20.38
N ARG A 22 1.77 -3.04 -19.32
CA ARG A 22 0.55 -2.79 -18.53
C ARG A 22 0.60 -1.41 -17.86
N ILE A 23 1.76 -1.04 -17.33
CA ILE A 23 1.95 0.28 -16.72
C ILE A 23 1.67 1.38 -17.74
N GLU A 24 2.25 1.29 -18.95
CA GLU A 24 2.01 2.27 -20.00
C GLU A 24 0.53 2.39 -20.36
N PHE A 25 -0.16 1.25 -20.46
CA PHE A 25 -1.59 1.24 -20.75
C PHE A 25 -2.39 1.93 -19.65
N MET A 26 -2.10 1.59 -18.38
CA MET A 26 -2.81 2.19 -17.24
C MET A 26 -2.50 3.68 -17.09
N GLU A 27 -1.25 4.09 -17.37
CA GLU A 27 -0.88 5.50 -17.39
C GLU A 27 -1.71 6.26 -18.41
N GLY A 28 -1.95 5.66 -19.58
CA GLY A 28 -2.81 6.24 -20.60
C GLY A 28 -4.25 6.43 -20.14
N LEU A 29 -4.80 5.43 -19.45
CA LEU A 29 -6.16 5.54 -18.89
C LEU A 29 -6.24 6.65 -17.85
N VAL A 30 -5.27 6.74 -16.96
CA VAL A 30 -5.23 7.73 -15.89
C VAL A 30 -5.03 9.15 -16.45
N ARG A 31 -4.28 9.31 -17.53
CA ARG A 31 -4.15 10.61 -18.19
C ARG A 31 -5.49 11.12 -18.72
N ARG A 32 -6.32 10.21 -19.26
CA ARG A 32 -7.64 10.56 -19.80
C ARG A 32 -8.67 10.78 -18.71
N ASP A 33 -8.58 10.02 -17.63
CA ASP A 33 -9.49 10.11 -16.50
C ASP A 33 -8.68 10.05 -15.20
N PRO A 34 -8.18 11.18 -14.71
CA PRO A 34 -7.29 11.22 -13.55
C PRO A 34 -7.91 10.75 -12.24
N ASP A 35 -9.25 10.69 -12.16
CA ASP A 35 -9.97 10.26 -10.96
C ASP A 35 -10.54 8.84 -11.09
N TYR A 36 -10.08 8.09 -12.08
CA TYR A 36 -10.52 6.72 -12.30
C TYR A 36 -9.89 5.80 -11.23
N VAL A 37 -10.64 5.57 -10.16
CA VAL A 37 -10.13 4.88 -8.96
C VAL A 37 -9.60 3.48 -9.28
N ASP A 38 -10.37 2.68 -10.04
CA ASP A 38 -9.94 1.31 -10.36
C ASP A 38 -8.63 1.28 -11.14
N ALA A 39 -8.46 2.19 -12.08
CA ALA A 39 -7.23 2.30 -12.85
C ALA A 39 -6.06 2.73 -11.97
N LEU A 40 -6.29 3.69 -11.07
CA LEU A 40 -5.27 4.14 -10.13
C LEU A 40 -4.82 3.01 -9.20
N GLN A 41 -5.77 2.20 -8.71
CA GLN A 41 -5.43 1.07 -7.83
C GLN A 41 -4.54 0.06 -8.55
N LEU A 42 -4.89 -0.30 -9.78
CA LEU A 42 -4.09 -1.23 -10.58
C LEU A 42 -2.72 -0.64 -10.90
N LEU A 43 -2.68 0.64 -11.28
CA LEU A 43 -1.43 1.30 -11.60
C LEU A 43 -0.49 1.35 -10.38
N GLY A 44 -1.03 1.66 -9.21
CA GLY A 44 -0.24 1.65 -7.98
C GLY A 44 0.37 0.29 -7.68
N ASP A 45 -0.42 -0.78 -7.85
CA ASP A 45 0.06 -2.15 -7.65
C ASP A 45 1.16 -2.51 -8.66
N HIS A 46 0.97 -2.13 -9.92
CA HIS A 46 1.96 -2.38 -10.97
C HIS A 46 3.26 -1.63 -10.72
N TYR A 47 3.20 -0.38 -10.31
CA TYR A 47 4.40 0.37 -9.94
C TYR A 47 5.16 -0.31 -8.81
N THR A 48 4.43 -0.75 -7.78
CA THR A 48 5.04 -1.42 -6.63
C THR A 48 5.70 -2.74 -7.06
N GLN A 49 5.01 -3.55 -7.86
CA GLN A 49 5.56 -4.80 -8.38
C GLN A 49 6.82 -4.55 -9.21
N ARG A 50 6.85 -3.46 -9.96
CA ARG A 50 7.99 -3.12 -10.81
C ARG A 50 9.14 -2.48 -10.05
N GLY A 51 8.97 -2.18 -8.76
CA GLY A 51 9.98 -1.51 -7.95
C GLY A 51 9.98 0.00 -8.10
N ARG A 52 8.98 0.57 -8.75
CA ARG A 52 8.84 2.02 -8.93
C ARG A 52 8.06 2.61 -7.77
N TYR A 53 8.68 2.60 -6.59
CA TYR A 53 8.01 2.89 -5.32
C TYR A 53 7.59 4.34 -5.16
N VAL A 54 8.38 5.28 -5.66
CA VAL A 54 8.04 6.71 -5.59
C VAL A 54 6.78 7.00 -6.42
N GLU A 55 6.69 6.41 -7.59
CA GLU A 55 5.52 6.56 -8.45
C GLU A 55 4.29 5.90 -7.84
N GLY A 56 4.47 4.71 -7.24
CA GLY A 56 3.40 4.05 -6.50
C GLY A 56 2.90 4.90 -5.35
N LEU A 57 3.80 5.55 -4.62
CA LEU A 57 3.43 6.45 -3.53
C LEU A 57 2.56 7.60 -4.02
N LYS A 58 2.92 8.23 -5.13
CA LYS A 58 2.13 9.34 -5.70
C LYS A 58 0.70 8.91 -6.03
N VAL A 59 0.55 7.70 -6.58
CA VAL A 59 -0.76 7.13 -6.87
C VAL A 59 -1.55 6.90 -5.58
N ASP A 60 -0.93 6.31 -4.58
CA ASP A 60 -1.59 6.04 -3.30
C ASP A 60 -1.98 7.34 -2.59
N GLU A 61 -1.16 8.38 -2.66
CA GLU A 61 -1.51 9.69 -2.11
C GLU A 61 -2.75 10.29 -2.79
N ARG A 62 -2.87 10.08 -4.10
CA ARG A 62 -4.06 10.51 -4.82
C ARG A 62 -5.29 9.71 -4.42
N LEU A 63 -5.12 8.39 -4.25
CA LEU A 63 -6.23 7.50 -3.88
C LEU A 63 -6.82 7.85 -2.51
N VAL A 64 -6.00 8.23 -1.52
CA VAL A 64 -6.56 8.60 -0.22
C VAL A 64 -7.36 9.90 -0.27
N ARG A 65 -7.05 10.79 -1.23
CA ARG A 65 -7.87 11.99 -1.45
C ARG A 65 -9.20 11.66 -2.12
N LEU A 66 -9.21 10.69 -3.02
CA LEU A 66 -10.42 10.25 -3.72
C LEU A 66 -11.29 9.34 -2.85
N GLU A 67 -10.68 8.55 -1.98
CA GLU A 67 -11.34 7.54 -1.15
C GLU A 67 -10.95 7.74 0.33
N PRO A 68 -11.34 8.86 0.95
CA PRO A 68 -10.84 9.23 2.29
C PRO A 68 -11.34 8.35 3.43
N HIS A 69 -12.31 7.47 3.17
CA HIS A 69 -12.86 6.57 4.17
C HIS A 69 -12.56 5.10 3.89
N ASN A 70 -11.68 4.83 2.93
CA ASN A 70 -11.33 3.47 2.54
C ASN A 70 -10.10 2.98 3.31
N ALA A 71 -10.31 2.04 4.23
CA ALA A 71 -9.24 1.51 5.08
C ALA A 71 -8.10 0.90 4.27
N VAL A 72 -8.41 0.16 3.21
CA VAL A 72 -7.39 -0.53 2.40
C VAL A 72 -6.52 0.46 1.65
N VAL A 73 -7.10 1.57 1.19
CA VAL A 73 -6.33 2.61 0.49
C VAL A 73 -5.29 3.23 1.43
N PHE A 74 -5.65 3.47 2.69
CA PHE A 74 -4.70 3.97 3.69
C PHE A 74 -3.66 2.91 4.07
N TYR A 75 -4.05 1.66 4.12
CA TYR A 75 -3.09 0.57 4.33
C TYR A 75 -2.05 0.53 3.20
N ASN A 76 -2.49 0.63 1.96
CA ASN A 76 -1.59 0.65 0.80
C ASN A 76 -0.67 1.87 0.82
N LEU A 77 -1.19 3.03 1.23
CA LEU A 77 -0.37 4.22 1.41
C LEU A 77 0.74 3.99 2.43
N ALA A 78 0.42 3.34 3.55
CA ALA A 78 1.42 3.00 4.56
C ALA A 78 2.52 2.11 3.98
N CYS A 79 2.15 1.12 3.17
CA CYS A 79 3.12 0.27 2.50
C CYS A 79 4.05 1.07 1.60
N SER A 80 3.52 2.01 0.84
CA SER A 80 4.32 2.87 -0.04
C SER A 80 5.24 3.80 0.74
N TYR A 81 4.79 4.33 1.88
CA TYR A 81 5.67 5.09 2.76
C TYR A 81 6.79 4.23 3.34
N SER A 82 6.49 2.99 3.73
CA SER A 82 7.52 2.06 4.21
C SER A 82 8.57 1.77 3.14
N LEU A 83 8.13 1.52 1.91
CA LEU A 83 9.02 1.21 0.79
C LEU A 83 9.90 2.40 0.38
N THR A 84 9.50 3.62 0.74
CA THR A 84 10.25 4.84 0.47
C THR A 84 10.92 5.39 1.73
N ASP A 85 11.04 4.59 2.77
CA ASP A 85 11.73 4.89 4.03
C ASP A 85 11.14 6.10 4.79
N GLN A 86 9.85 6.33 4.64
CA GLN A 86 9.12 7.38 5.35
C GLN A 86 8.31 6.78 6.50
N PHE A 87 9.00 6.35 7.54
CA PHE A 87 8.42 5.48 8.58
C PHE A 87 7.42 6.18 9.48
N ASP A 88 7.63 7.45 9.81
CA ASP A 88 6.67 8.20 10.63
C ASP A 88 5.34 8.38 9.87
N ARG A 89 5.42 8.66 8.58
CA ARG A 89 4.23 8.77 7.74
C ARG A 89 3.54 7.42 7.56
N ALA A 90 4.33 6.34 7.46
CA ALA A 90 3.78 4.99 7.41
C ALA A 90 2.96 4.69 8.67
N ALA A 91 3.48 5.06 9.84
CA ALA A 91 2.75 4.87 11.11
C ALA A 91 1.43 5.62 11.12
N LEU A 92 1.42 6.89 10.69
CA LEU A 92 0.19 7.68 10.63
C LEU A 92 -0.84 7.07 9.68
N ALA A 93 -0.39 6.63 8.52
CA ALA A 93 -1.29 5.98 7.54
C ALA A 93 -1.85 4.67 8.08
N LEU A 94 -1.05 3.87 8.78
CA LEU A 94 -1.53 2.64 9.41
C LEU A 94 -2.53 2.93 10.52
N GLU A 95 -2.27 3.94 11.35
CA GLU A 95 -3.23 4.35 12.37
C GLU A 95 -4.57 4.72 11.74
N ARG A 96 -4.54 5.46 10.64
CA ARG A 96 -5.76 5.83 9.93
C ARG A 96 -6.48 4.59 9.37
N ALA A 97 -5.73 3.67 8.78
CA ALA A 97 -6.30 2.42 8.27
C ALA A 97 -7.02 1.65 9.40
N LEU A 98 -6.39 1.55 10.57
CA LEU A 98 -6.98 0.89 11.73
C LEU A 98 -8.24 1.61 12.21
N GLN A 99 -8.24 2.94 12.25
CA GLN A 99 -9.43 3.74 12.60
C GLN A 99 -10.58 3.48 11.64
N LEU A 100 -10.26 3.27 10.36
CA LEU A 100 -11.27 3.04 9.33
C LEU A 100 -11.73 1.59 9.23
N GLY A 101 -11.16 0.71 10.06
CA GLY A 101 -11.64 -0.66 10.15
C GLY A 101 -10.75 -1.74 9.57
N TYR A 102 -9.52 -1.43 9.21
CA TYR A 102 -8.58 -2.46 8.76
C TYR A 102 -8.33 -3.45 9.89
N ARG A 103 -8.53 -4.74 9.63
CA ARG A 103 -8.46 -5.78 10.68
C ARG A 103 -7.64 -7.00 10.29
N ASP A 104 -7.00 -7.01 9.12
CA ASP A 104 -6.15 -8.14 8.74
C ASP A 104 -4.78 -8.03 9.42
N PHE A 105 -4.78 -8.23 10.73
CA PHE A 105 -3.58 -8.11 11.56
C PHE A 105 -2.54 -9.18 11.22
N HIS A 106 -3.01 -10.35 10.82
CA HIS A 106 -2.14 -11.44 10.43
C HIS A 106 -1.29 -11.05 9.22
N TRP A 107 -1.94 -10.47 8.22
CA TRP A 107 -1.23 -10.00 7.02
C TRP A 107 -0.29 -8.84 7.34
N LEU A 108 -0.75 -7.86 8.11
CA LEU A 108 0.07 -6.71 8.49
C LEU A 108 1.39 -7.15 9.14
N ALA A 109 1.35 -8.20 9.96
CA ALA A 109 2.52 -8.70 10.68
C ALA A 109 3.55 -9.37 9.76
N LYS A 110 3.19 -9.73 8.54
CA LYS A 110 4.09 -10.45 7.62
C LYS A 110 4.19 -9.84 6.22
N ASP A 111 3.48 -8.75 5.95
CA ASP A 111 3.50 -8.11 4.63
C ASP A 111 4.93 -7.67 4.29
N PRO A 112 5.51 -8.16 3.18
CA PRO A 112 6.87 -7.78 2.78
C PRO A 112 7.05 -6.27 2.59
N ASP A 113 6.00 -5.56 2.19
CA ASP A 113 6.07 -4.12 1.95
C ASP A 113 6.25 -3.34 3.25
N LEU A 114 5.88 -3.93 4.39
CA LEU A 114 6.06 -3.31 5.70
C LEU A 114 7.30 -3.82 6.45
N LYS A 115 8.11 -4.64 5.82
CA LYS A 115 9.25 -5.28 6.50
C LYS A 115 10.19 -4.27 7.14
N LYS A 116 10.57 -3.23 6.40
CA LYS A 116 11.45 -2.18 6.94
C LYS A 116 10.76 -1.41 8.07
N PHE A 117 9.49 -1.08 7.90
CA PHE A 117 8.71 -0.37 8.91
C PHE A 117 8.64 -1.15 10.21
N ARG A 118 8.44 -2.47 10.14
CA ARG A 118 8.34 -3.30 11.35
C ARG A 118 9.63 -3.32 12.18
N ARG A 119 10.75 -2.90 11.62
CA ARG A 119 12.02 -2.78 12.34
C ARG A 119 12.20 -1.42 13.01
N GLN A 120 11.25 -0.51 12.84
CA GLN A 120 11.34 0.86 13.34
C GLN A 120 10.62 1.02 14.67
N PRO A 121 11.08 1.94 15.55
CA PRO A 121 10.40 2.18 16.82
C PRO A 121 8.92 2.56 16.67
N ALA A 122 8.56 3.23 15.58
CA ALA A 122 7.18 3.63 15.33
C ALA A 122 6.21 2.46 15.23
N TYR A 123 6.71 1.26 14.90
CA TYR A 123 5.87 0.06 14.85
C TYR A 123 5.29 -0.31 16.22
N GLU A 124 5.96 0.05 17.30
CA GLU A 124 5.46 -0.25 18.65
C GLU A 124 4.10 0.39 18.93
N ARG A 125 3.87 1.61 18.42
CA ARG A 125 2.57 2.27 18.53
C ARG A 125 1.47 1.47 17.82
N ILE A 126 1.81 0.94 16.66
CA ILE A 126 0.87 0.15 15.86
C ILE A 126 0.54 -1.16 16.57
N LYS A 127 1.55 -1.84 17.11
CA LYS A 127 1.32 -3.07 17.87
C LYS A 127 0.46 -2.81 19.10
N ALA A 128 0.71 -1.73 19.81
CA ALA A 128 -0.08 -1.36 20.98
C ALA A 128 -1.55 -1.10 20.59
N ARG A 129 -1.77 -0.39 19.48
CA ARG A 129 -3.11 -0.12 18.98
C ARG A 129 -3.83 -1.42 18.60
N ILE A 130 -3.15 -2.32 17.92
CA ILE A 130 -3.72 -3.62 17.54
C ILE A 130 -4.12 -4.41 18.78
N ARG A 131 -3.28 -4.44 19.82
CA ARG A 131 -3.60 -5.13 21.06
C ARG A 131 -4.89 -4.58 21.68
N ARG A 132 -5.05 -3.25 21.72
CA ARG A 132 -6.27 -2.63 22.24
C ARG A 132 -7.50 -2.99 21.41
N LEU A 133 -7.36 -3.02 20.09
CA LEU A 133 -8.45 -3.40 19.20
C LEU A 133 -8.86 -4.86 19.38
N LYS A 134 -7.90 -5.76 19.57
CA LYS A 134 -8.18 -7.18 19.82
C LYS A 134 -8.94 -7.38 21.13
N ILE A 135 -8.58 -6.65 22.18
CA ILE A 135 -9.28 -6.72 23.46
C ILE A 135 -10.74 -6.31 23.31
N LYS A 136 -11.01 -5.23 22.56
CA LYS A 136 -12.37 -4.75 22.35
C LYS A 136 -13.23 -5.72 21.54
N ILE A 137 -12.61 -6.47 20.65
CA ILE A 137 -13.31 -7.43 19.77
C ILE A 137 -13.52 -8.75 20.49
N GLY A 138 -12.55 -9.12 21.26
CA GLY A 138 -12.57 -10.38 22.02
C GLY A 138 -13.38 -10.22 23.27
#